data_ebcc32e5e20fd5033de1d4016d1db6fe
#
_entry.id   ebcc32e5e20fd5033de1d4016d1db6fe
#
_cell.length_a   1.000
_cell.length_b   1.000
_cell.length_c   1.000
_cell.angle_alpha   90.00
_cell.angle_beta   90.00
_cell.angle_gamma   90.00
#
_symmetry.space_group_name_H-M   'P 1'
#
loop_
_entity.id
_entity.type
_entity.pdbx_description
1 polymer ?
#
loop_
_entity_poly.entity_id
_entity_poly.type
_entity_poly.pdbx_seq_one_letter_code
_entity_poly.pdbx_strand_id
1 'polypeptide(L)'
;EVVLKYYARPEELAEAAAIIFGSPTYYHDITLPIKQVMEEAAKANVMLKGKIGAAFGSYGWSGEATKQVLEVLKNRFGMTLVEPPIAVLYEPNKEQLEQCRKLGKTVAEKIAGK
;
A
#
# COMPACT_ATOMS: atom_id res chain seq x y z
N GLU A 1 5.82 14.14 7.16
CA GLU A 1 4.39 14.22 7.49
C GLU A 1 3.62 13.03 6.92
N VAL A 2 2.72 12.45 7.71
CA VAL A 2 1.85 11.35 7.27
C VAL A 2 0.44 11.87 7.07
N VAL A 3 -0.13 11.60 5.89
CA VAL A 3 -1.50 12.01 5.58
C VAL A 3 -2.33 10.75 5.35
N LEU A 4 -3.42 10.60 6.08
CA LEU A 4 -4.35 9.48 5.93
C LEU A 4 -5.47 9.88 4.98
N LYS A 5 -5.70 9.04 3.96
CA LYS A 5 -6.73 9.29 2.96
C LYS A 5 -7.55 8.04 2.72
N TYR A 6 -8.87 8.18 2.70
CA TYR A 6 -9.75 7.12 2.22
C TYR A 6 -9.68 7.03 0.69
N TYR A 7 -9.58 8.19 0.05
CA TYR A 7 -9.41 8.30 -1.39
C TYR A 7 -8.33 9.35 -1.68
N ALA A 8 -7.40 9.04 -2.57
CA ALA A 8 -6.34 9.95 -2.97
C ALA A 8 -6.43 10.21 -4.47
N ARG A 9 -6.33 11.48 -4.86
CA ARG A 9 -6.32 11.86 -6.26
C ARG A 9 -4.93 11.61 -6.86
N PRO A 10 -4.83 11.42 -8.20
CA PRO A 10 -3.54 11.21 -8.83
C PRO A 10 -2.48 12.24 -8.48
N GLU A 11 -2.88 13.53 -8.35
CA GLU A 11 -1.95 14.60 -8.00
C GLU A 11 -1.37 14.43 -6.60
N GLU A 12 -2.17 13.91 -5.67
CA GLU A 12 -1.72 13.66 -4.30
C GLU A 12 -0.71 12.52 -4.26
N LEU A 13 -0.93 11.49 -5.07
CA LEU A 13 0.03 10.39 -5.19
C LEU A 13 1.35 10.86 -5.79
N ALA A 14 1.28 11.73 -6.79
CA ALA A 14 2.46 12.25 -7.44
C ALA A 14 3.36 13.05 -6.49
N GLU A 15 2.75 13.73 -5.52
CA GLU A 15 3.49 14.56 -4.54
C GLU A 15 4.08 13.74 -3.40
N ALA A 16 3.56 12.54 -3.14
CA ALA A 16 4.00 11.73 -2.02
C ALA A 16 5.39 11.11 -2.28
N ALA A 17 6.21 11.03 -1.23
CA ALA A 17 7.50 10.33 -1.31
C ALA A 17 7.31 8.82 -1.20
N ALA A 18 6.25 8.39 -0.50
CA ALA A 18 5.89 6.99 -0.33
C ALA A 18 4.38 6.85 -0.26
N ILE A 19 3.88 5.70 -0.67
CA ILE A 19 2.46 5.39 -0.62
C ILE A 19 2.28 4.04 0.08
N ILE A 20 1.45 4.02 1.12
CA ILE A 20 1.12 2.80 1.83
C ILE A 20 -0.37 2.54 1.63
N PHE A 21 -0.71 1.42 0.99
CA PHE A 21 -2.09 1.05 0.75
C PHE A 21 -2.59 0.09 1.83
N GLY A 22 -3.74 0.42 2.41
CA GLY A 22 -4.44 -0.47 3.33
C GLY A 22 -5.70 -1.01 2.67
N SER A 23 -5.81 -2.33 2.56
CA SER A 23 -6.99 -2.96 1.97
C SER A 23 -7.30 -4.29 2.64
N PRO A 24 -8.51 -4.48 3.20
CA PRO A 24 -8.94 -5.82 3.57
C PRO A 24 -9.14 -6.67 2.30
N THR A 25 -9.18 -7.98 2.48
CA THR A 25 -9.46 -8.90 1.37
C THR A 25 -10.96 -9.23 1.39
N TYR A 26 -11.67 -8.88 0.32
CA TYR A 26 -13.08 -9.23 0.12
C TYR A 26 -13.19 -10.10 -1.13
N TYR A 27 -13.76 -11.29 -0.99
CA TYR A 27 -13.95 -12.23 -2.11
C TYR A 27 -12.64 -12.45 -2.86
N HIS A 28 -11.54 -12.68 -2.12
CA HIS A 28 -10.21 -12.93 -2.67
C HIS A 28 -9.62 -11.74 -3.44
N ASP A 29 -10.09 -10.51 -3.17
CA ASP A 29 -9.70 -9.36 -3.97
C ASP A 29 -9.50 -8.09 -3.14
N ILE A 30 -8.91 -7.11 -3.77
CA ILE A 30 -8.71 -5.75 -3.25
C ILE A 30 -10.07 -5.03 -3.21
N THR A 31 -10.28 -4.15 -2.23
CA THR A 31 -11.53 -3.38 -2.13
C THR A 31 -11.64 -2.39 -3.28
N LEU A 32 -12.90 -2.07 -3.66
CA LEU A 32 -13.17 -1.16 -4.76
C LEU A 32 -12.55 0.23 -4.61
N PRO A 33 -12.59 0.89 -3.43
CA PRO A 33 -11.94 2.20 -3.29
C PRO A 33 -10.45 2.19 -3.64
N ILE A 34 -9.74 1.14 -3.24
CA ILE A 34 -8.31 1.03 -3.55
C ILE A 34 -8.11 0.77 -5.04
N LYS A 35 -8.94 -0.08 -5.64
CA LYS A 35 -8.90 -0.30 -7.09
C LYS A 35 -9.12 1.00 -7.86
N GLN A 36 -10.07 1.80 -7.41
CA GLN A 36 -10.40 3.08 -8.04
C GLN A 36 -9.21 4.03 -7.99
N VAL A 37 -8.55 4.15 -6.84
CA VAL A 37 -7.37 5.01 -6.71
C VAL A 37 -6.28 4.57 -7.70
N MET A 38 -6.02 3.27 -7.79
CA MET A 38 -4.99 2.75 -8.69
C MET A 38 -5.36 2.94 -10.17
N GLU A 39 -6.63 2.73 -10.52
CA GLU A 39 -7.09 2.92 -11.90
C GLU A 39 -6.98 4.37 -12.34
N GLU A 40 -7.39 5.31 -11.49
CA GLU A 40 -7.31 6.73 -11.80
C GLU A 40 -5.86 7.20 -11.93
N ALA A 41 -4.97 6.68 -11.07
CA ALA A 41 -3.55 6.99 -11.18
C ALA A 41 -2.98 6.50 -12.51
N ALA A 42 -3.38 5.30 -12.93
CA ALA A 42 -2.93 4.73 -14.20
C ALA A 42 -3.45 5.55 -15.40
N LYS A 43 -4.73 5.95 -15.37
CA LYS A 43 -5.32 6.78 -16.43
C LYS A 43 -4.67 8.14 -16.55
N ALA A 44 -4.29 8.73 -15.43
CA ALA A 44 -3.63 10.04 -15.40
C ALA A 44 -2.14 9.96 -15.73
N ASN A 45 -1.60 8.76 -15.93
CA ASN A 45 -0.17 8.53 -16.20
C ASN A 45 0.72 9.15 -15.13
N VAL A 46 0.33 9.03 -13.87
CA VAL A 46 1.10 9.57 -12.75
C VAL A 46 2.43 8.85 -12.65
N MET A 47 3.50 9.62 -12.51
CA MET A 47 4.85 9.07 -12.41
C MET A 47 5.14 8.62 -10.97
N LEU A 48 4.99 7.33 -10.71
CA LEU A 48 5.26 6.74 -9.40
C LEU A 48 6.54 5.90 -9.37
N LYS A 49 7.22 5.76 -10.50
CA LYS A 49 8.42 4.94 -10.60
C LYS A 49 9.47 5.35 -9.59
N GLY A 50 9.98 4.39 -8.85
CA GLY A 50 11.00 4.63 -7.84
C GLY A 50 10.51 5.12 -6.50
N LYS A 51 9.23 5.49 -6.37
CA LYS A 51 8.66 5.86 -5.07
C LYS A 51 8.52 4.61 -4.20
N ILE A 52 8.55 4.82 -2.89
CA ILE A 52 8.42 3.71 -1.93
C ILE A 52 6.96 3.28 -1.84
N GLY A 53 6.71 1.98 -1.96
CA GLY A 53 5.37 1.42 -1.87
C GLY A 53 5.29 0.29 -0.86
N ALA A 54 4.18 0.21 -0.13
CA ALA A 54 3.93 -0.83 0.85
C ALA A 54 2.45 -1.11 0.96
N ALA A 55 2.09 -2.25 1.55
CA ALA A 55 0.69 -2.63 1.72
C ALA A 55 0.46 -3.35 3.03
N PHE A 56 -0.74 -3.16 3.59
CA PHE A 56 -1.20 -3.89 4.77
C PHE A 56 -2.70 -4.14 4.65
N GLY A 57 -3.21 -5.07 5.45
CA GLY A 57 -4.65 -5.30 5.46
C GLY A 57 -5.04 -6.50 6.31
N SER A 58 -6.34 -6.60 6.60
CA SER A 58 -6.90 -7.71 7.36
C SER A 58 -7.68 -8.66 6.41
N TYR A 59 -7.89 -9.88 6.86
CA TYR A 59 -8.68 -10.85 6.11
C TYR A 59 -9.40 -11.79 7.06
N GLY A 60 -10.51 -12.39 6.59
CA GLY A 60 -11.25 -13.38 7.37
C GLY A 60 -11.09 -14.81 6.86
N TRP A 61 -10.82 -14.95 5.59
CA TRP A 61 -10.66 -16.25 4.93
C TRP A 61 -9.29 -16.37 4.27
N SER A 62 -8.94 -15.43 3.39
CA SER A 62 -7.69 -15.46 2.66
C SER A 62 -7.12 -14.05 2.55
N GLY A 63 -5.80 -13.93 2.42
CA GLY A 63 -5.10 -12.65 2.48
C GLY A 63 -4.46 -12.19 1.18
N GLU A 64 -5.12 -12.42 0.04
CA GLU A 64 -4.53 -12.09 -1.26
C GLU A 64 -4.43 -10.60 -1.56
N ALA A 65 -5.30 -9.76 -0.96
CA ALA A 65 -5.40 -8.35 -1.32
C ALA A 65 -4.07 -7.61 -1.20
N THR A 66 -3.34 -7.79 -0.10
CA THR A 66 -2.06 -7.09 0.09
C THR A 66 -1.03 -7.47 -0.96
N LYS A 67 -0.98 -8.75 -1.33
CA LYS A 67 -0.08 -9.23 -2.38
C LYS A 67 -0.46 -8.69 -3.74
N GLN A 68 -1.76 -8.64 -4.04
CA GLN A 68 -2.27 -8.08 -5.29
C GLN A 68 -1.92 -6.60 -5.41
N VAL A 69 -2.05 -5.85 -4.31
CA VAL A 69 -1.65 -4.43 -4.29
C VAL A 69 -0.17 -4.31 -4.64
N LEU A 70 0.69 -5.07 -3.99
CA LEU A 70 2.13 -4.99 -4.26
C LEU A 70 2.47 -5.36 -5.70
N GLU A 71 1.79 -6.35 -6.29
CA GLU A 71 1.99 -6.71 -7.69
C GLU A 71 1.67 -5.55 -8.62
N VAL A 72 0.57 -4.84 -8.38
CA VAL A 72 0.20 -3.67 -9.19
C VAL A 72 1.23 -2.56 -9.03
N LEU A 73 1.65 -2.27 -7.80
CA LEU A 73 2.63 -1.22 -7.54
C LEU A 73 3.95 -1.50 -8.24
N LYS A 74 4.37 -2.76 -8.26
CA LYS A 74 5.61 -3.17 -8.91
C LYS A 74 5.48 -3.19 -10.42
N ASN A 75 4.48 -3.91 -10.93
CA ASN A 75 4.39 -4.22 -12.36
C ASN A 75 3.80 -3.08 -13.18
N ARG A 76 2.86 -2.33 -12.60
CA ARG A 76 2.21 -1.23 -13.32
C ARG A 76 2.91 0.10 -13.09
N PHE A 77 3.35 0.36 -11.87
CA PHE A 77 3.89 1.67 -11.50
C PHE A 77 5.40 1.70 -11.30
N GLY A 78 6.06 0.55 -11.22
CA GLY A 78 7.51 0.50 -11.07
C GLY A 78 8.01 1.04 -9.74
N MET A 79 7.22 0.92 -8.68
CA MET A 79 7.59 1.42 -7.35
C MET A 79 8.62 0.51 -6.69
N THR A 80 9.39 1.08 -5.76
CA THR A 80 10.32 0.33 -4.90
C THR A 80 9.52 -0.17 -3.69
N LEU A 81 9.35 -1.48 -3.58
CA LEU A 81 8.47 -2.05 -2.56
C LEU A 81 9.18 -2.32 -1.24
N VAL A 82 8.43 -2.16 -0.15
CA VAL A 82 8.79 -2.69 1.16
C VAL A 82 8.05 -4.01 1.30
N GLU A 83 8.77 -5.11 1.36
CA GLU A 83 8.21 -6.45 1.46
C GLU A 83 8.69 -7.14 2.73
N PRO A 84 7.91 -8.10 3.26
CA PRO A 84 6.61 -8.55 2.78
C PRO A 84 5.47 -7.60 3.17
N PRO A 85 4.30 -7.73 2.52
CA PRO A 85 3.12 -6.98 2.97
C PRO A 85 2.65 -7.54 4.31
N ILE A 86 1.94 -6.73 5.09
CA ILE A 86 1.40 -7.18 6.37
C ILE A 86 -0.05 -7.58 6.16
N ALA A 87 -0.35 -8.86 6.34
CA ALA A 87 -1.71 -9.40 6.25
C ALA A 87 -2.04 -10.06 7.58
N VAL A 88 -3.14 -9.65 8.22
CA VAL A 88 -3.53 -10.17 9.52
C VAL A 88 -4.93 -10.79 9.45
N LEU A 89 -5.10 -11.93 10.14
CA LEU A 89 -6.38 -12.60 10.22
C LEU A 89 -7.25 -11.88 11.26
N TYR A 90 -8.38 -11.34 10.81
CA TYR A 90 -9.32 -10.55 11.61
C TYR A 90 -8.67 -9.31 12.23
N GLU A 91 -8.31 -9.37 13.51
CA GLU A 91 -7.72 -8.24 14.22
C GLU A 91 -6.24 -8.48 14.51
N PRO A 92 -5.40 -7.44 14.42
CA PRO A 92 -4.00 -7.59 14.72
C PRO A 92 -3.77 -7.78 16.23
N ASN A 93 -2.87 -8.69 16.58
CA ASN A 93 -2.39 -8.84 17.94
C ASN A 93 -1.25 -7.83 18.20
N LYS A 94 -0.68 -7.85 19.41
CA LYS A 94 0.40 -6.91 19.77
C LYS A 94 1.62 -7.05 18.87
N GLU A 95 1.98 -8.28 18.52
CA GLU A 95 3.13 -8.55 17.67
C GLU A 95 2.90 -8.00 16.25
N GLN A 96 1.69 -8.20 15.71
CA GLN A 96 1.34 -7.71 14.40
C GLN A 96 1.25 -6.18 14.37
N LEU A 97 0.78 -5.54 15.45
CA LEU A 97 0.81 -4.08 15.57
C LEU A 97 2.25 -3.56 15.57
N GLU A 98 3.16 -4.29 16.22
CA GLU A 98 4.57 -3.93 16.18
C GLU A 98 5.16 -4.07 14.78
N GLN A 99 4.73 -5.09 14.02
CA GLN A 99 5.12 -5.23 12.63
C GLN A 99 4.66 -4.03 11.80
N CYS A 100 3.46 -3.51 12.07
CA CYS A 100 2.95 -2.32 11.39
C CYS A 100 3.82 -1.09 11.70
N ARG A 101 4.25 -0.94 12.95
CA ARG A 101 5.15 0.15 13.34
C ARG A 101 6.49 0.03 12.63
N LYS A 102 7.02 -1.19 12.53
CA LYS A 102 8.28 -1.45 11.82
C LYS A 102 8.13 -1.15 10.34
N LEU A 103 6.99 -1.47 9.74
CA LEU A 103 6.72 -1.14 8.34
C LEU A 103 6.82 0.36 8.12
N GLY A 104 6.13 1.15 8.95
CA GLY A 104 6.18 2.61 8.86
C GLY A 104 7.59 3.15 9.05
N LYS A 105 8.34 2.60 10.01
CA LYS A 105 9.72 3.00 10.25
C LYS A 105 10.61 2.68 9.05
N THR A 106 10.45 1.50 8.46
CA THR A 106 11.23 1.09 7.29
C THR A 106 10.95 2.00 6.10
N VAL A 107 9.68 2.35 5.89
CA VAL A 107 9.30 3.28 4.82
C VAL A 107 9.97 4.65 5.05
N ALA A 108 9.93 5.16 6.27
CA ALA A 108 10.55 6.44 6.60
C ALA A 108 12.06 6.42 6.39
N GLU A 109 12.72 5.33 6.78
CA GLU A 109 14.16 5.17 6.60
C GLU A 109 14.53 5.12 5.12
N LYS A 110 13.74 4.45 4.30
CA LYS A 110 13.97 4.39 2.85
C LYS A 110 13.79 5.76 2.19
N ILE A 111 12.82 6.56 2.66
CA ILE A 111 12.64 7.92 2.18
C ILE A 111 13.87 8.76 2.52
N ALA A 112 14.35 8.67 3.77
CA ALA A 112 15.49 9.45 4.24
C ALA A 112 16.81 9.05 3.54
N GLY A 113 16.91 7.79 3.11
CA GLY A 113 18.09 7.27 2.44
C GLY A 113 18.18 7.58 0.95
N LYS A 114 17.19 8.24 0.42
CA LYS A 114 17.14 8.58 -1.02
C LYS A 114 17.95 9.80 -1.39
#